data_813db1cbe34c037ef6727b9a742effd1
#
_entry.id   813db1cbe34c037ef6727b9a742effd1
#
_cell.length_a   1.000
_cell.length_b   1.000
_cell.length_c   1.000
_cell.angle_alpha   90.00
_cell.angle_beta   90.00
_cell.angle_gamma   90.00
#
_symmetry.space_group_name_H-M   'P 1'
#
loop_
_entity.id
_entity.type
_entity.pdbx_description
1 polymer ?
#
loop_
_entity_poly.entity_id
_entity_poly.type
_entity_poly.pdbx_seq_one_letter_code
_entity_poly.pdbx_strand_id
1 'polypeptide(L)'
;AIATPPSRNNADGLPDKTILATCAILGVDEVYAVGGAQAVAMFAYGAKGSEPQDGEILCDPVDKITGPGNIFVATAKRMVSGIVGIDAVAGPTEIAIIADKGANPSWLAADLIGQAEHDELAGSVLITDSEEIAEQVQENLKYRVPRTEHSERVNTSLRGRQSGIILTDGIEQSIDAANAYAAEHLEVQTADPDAVIAKIRNAGAIFRGPYSPVRSEE
;
A
#
# COMPACT_ATOMS: atom_id res chain seq x y z
N ALA A 1 -1.43 0.58 -23.03
CA ALA A 1 -2.56 1.45 -22.65
C ALA A 1 -2.47 1.85 -21.18
N ILE A 2 -2.92 3.05 -20.86
CA ILE A 2 -3.00 3.57 -19.48
C ILE A 2 -4.43 4.03 -19.20
N ALA A 3 -4.97 3.65 -18.04
CA ALA A 3 -6.22 4.19 -17.52
C ALA A 3 -5.94 5.00 -16.24
N THR A 4 -6.42 6.23 -16.22
CA THR A 4 -6.28 7.14 -15.07
C THR A 4 -7.53 8.01 -14.95
N PRO A 5 -8.06 8.25 -13.74
CA PRO A 5 -9.28 9.01 -13.58
C PRO A 5 -9.09 10.45 -14.10
N PRO A 6 -10.21 11.11 -14.51
CA PRO A 6 -10.18 12.54 -14.80
C PRO A 6 -9.64 13.34 -13.61
N SER A 7 -8.83 14.35 -13.89
CA SER A 7 -8.32 15.23 -12.85
C SER A 7 -9.45 16.09 -12.27
N ARG A 8 -9.53 16.16 -10.96
CA ARG A 8 -10.50 17.03 -10.27
C ARG A 8 -10.26 18.52 -10.55
N ASN A 9 -9.05 18.87 -10.98
CA ASN A 9 -8.65 20.23 -11.31
C ASN A 9 -8.90 20.63 -12.77
N ASN A 10 -9.33 19.69 -13.62
CA ASN A 10 -9.61 19.91 -15.03
C ASN A 10 -11.11 19.83 -15.30
N ALA A 11 -11.70 20.95 -15.73
CA ALA A 11 -13.13 21.00 -16.10
C ALA A 11 -13.46 20.27 -17.41
N ASP A 12 -12.44 19.90 -18.20
CA ASP A 12 -12.55 19.24 -19.50
C ASP A 12 -12.70 17.70 -19.42
N GLY A 13 -12.65 17.14 -18.19
CA GLY A 13 -12.74 15.69 -17.99
C GLY A 13 -11.49 14.91 -18.36
N LEU A 14 -10.37 15.59 -18.65
CA LEU A 14 -9.11 14.95 -18.99
C LEU A 14 -8.30 14.54 -17.75
N PRO A 15 -7.40 13.55 -17.88
CA PRO A 15 -6.41 13.23 -16.87
C PRO A 15 -5.51 14.42 -16.51
N ASP A 16 -4.75 14.27 -15.43
CA ASP A 16 -3.77 15.28 -15.04
C ASP A 16 -2.74 15.53 -16.15
N LYS A 17 -2.41 16.81 -16.37
CA LYS A 17 -1.48 17.22 -17.42
C LYS A 17 -0.10 16.62 -17.29
N THR A 18 0.35 16.36 -16.06
CA THR A 18 1.65 15.73 -15.80
C THR A 18 1.64 14.28 -16.27
N ILE A 19 0.53 13.56 -16.03
CA ILE A 19 0.36 12.17 -16.51
C ILE A 19 0.36 12.15 -18.04
N LEU A 20 -0.42 13.04 -18.68
CA LEU A 20 -0.48 13.12 -20.15
C LEU A 20 0.88 13.46 -20.76
N ALA A 21 1.63 14.40 -20.17
CA ALA A 21 2.97 14.75 -20.61
C ALA A 21 3.94 13.57 -20.47
N THR A 22 3.86 12.83 -19.37
CA THR A 22 4.66 11.62 -19.15
C THR A 22 4.35 10.54 -20.18
N CYS A 23 3.07 10.28 -20.45
CA CYS A 23 2.65 9.34 -21.50
C CYS A 23 3.21 9.74 -22.87
N ALA A 24 3.13 11.02 -23.22
CA ALA A 24 3.69 11.53 -24.48
C ALA A 24 5.21 11.33 -24.59
N ILE A 25 5.95 11.57 -23.50
CA ILE A 25 7.41 11.36 -23.47
C ILE A 25 7.76 9.88 -23.63
N LEU A 26 6.95 8.99 -23.03
CA LEU A 26 7.15 7.54 -23.10
C LEU A 26 6.59 6.90 -24.37
N GLY A 27 5.95 7.66 -25.25
CA GLY A 27 5.33 7.13 -26.47
C GLY A 27 4.11 6.26 -26.20
N VAL A 28 3.35 6.56 -25.14
CA VAL A 28 2.10 5.88 -24.81
C VAL A 28 0.94 6.67 -25.44
N ASP A 29 0.37 6.14 -26.51
CA ASP A 29 -0.66 6.80 -27.28
C ASP A 29 -2.10 6.48 -26.79
N GLU A 30 -2.28 5.34 -26.12
CA GLU A 30 -3.57 4.94 -25.57
C GLU A 30 -3.71 5.35 -24.11
N VAL A 31 -4.46 6.43 -23.86
CA VAL A 31 -4.73 6.94 -22.51
C VAL A 31 -6.23 7.14 -22.32
N TYR A 32 -6.79 6.45 -21.34
CA TYR A 32 -8.22 6.45 -21.03
C TYR A 32 -8.50 7.25 -19.76
N ALA A 33 -9.41 8.23 -19.85
CA ALA A 33 -9.83 9.06 -18.72
C ALA A 33 -10.86 8.32 -17.85
N VAL A 34 -10.48 7.17 -17.32
CA VAL A 34 -11.31 6.32 -16.46
C VAL A 34 -10.47 5.70 -15.36
N GLY A 35 -11.03 5.51 -14.19
CA GLY A 35 -10.36 4.88 -13.04
C GLY A 35 -11.26 3.92 -12.29
N GLY A 36 -10.73 3.35 -11.20
CA GLY A 36 -11.51 2.45 -10.35
C GLY A 36 -11.82 1.09 -11.00
N ALA A 37 -12.85 0.42 -10.49
CA ALA A 37 -13.30 -0.88 -10.99
C ALA A 37 -13.73 -0.82 -12.49
N GLN A 38 -14.20 0.33 -12.95
CA GLN A 38 -14.61 0.56 -14.33
C GLN A 38 -13.44 0.42 -15.30
N ALA A 39 -12.26 0.95 -14.95
CA ALA A 39 -11.04 0.80 -15.75
C ALA A 39 -10.62 -0.66 -15.85
N VAL A 40 -10.70 -1.41 -14.75
CA VAL A 40 -10.40 -2.85 -14.72
C VAL A 40 -11.35 -3.63 -15.61
N ALA A 41 -12.65 -3.34 -15.54
CA ALA A 41 -13.66 -3.98 -16.40
C ALA A 41 -13.45 -3.62 -17.88
N MET A 42 -13.15 -2.36 -18.19
CA MET A 42 -12.85 -1.92 -19.55
C MET A 42 -11.64 -2.66 -20.13
N PHE A 43 -10.56 -2.79 -19.40
CA PHE A 43 -9.39 -3.51 -19.86
C PHE A 43 -9.60 -5.02 -19.96
N ALA A 44 -10.42 -5.62 -19.09
CA ALA A 44 -10.67 -7.06 -19.12
C ALA A 44 -11.60 -7.50 -20.27
N TYR A 45 -12.62 -6.68 -20.56
CA TYR A 45 -13.68 -7.03 -21.50
C TYR A 45 -13.69 -6.21 -22.79
N GLY A 46 -12.87 -5.17 -22.85
CA GLY A 46 -12.95 -4.16 -23.87
C GLY A 46 -14.10 -3.16 -23.65
N ALA A 47 -14.14 -2.14 -24.47
CA ALA A 47 -15.22 -1.16 -24.50
C ALA A 47 -15.62 -0.82 -25.93
N LYS A 48 -16.90 -0.62 -26.14
CA LYS A 48 -17.49 -0.20 -27.44
C LYS A 48 -18.29 1.07 -27.25
N GLY A 49 -18.43 1.86 -28.32
CA GLY A 49 -19.29 3.03 -28.35
C GLY A 49 -20.75 2.68 -27.99
N SER A 50 -21.43 3.59 -27.33
CA SER A 50 -22.79 3.40 -26.82
C SER A 50 -23.88 3.44 -27.93
N GLU A 51 -23.54 3.98 -29.08
CA GLU A 51 -24.49 4.08 -30.21
C GLU A 51 -24.47 2.79 -31.04
N PRO A 52 -25.64 2.17 -31.29
CA PRO A 52 -25.73 0.90 -32.03
C PRO A 52 -25.16 0.95 -33.45
N GLN A 53 -25.00 2.16 -34.00
CA GLN A 53 -24.56 2.37 -35.38
C GLN A 53 -23.05 2.50 -35.52
N ASP A 54 -22.32 2.80 -34.42
CA ASP A 54 -20.90 3.13 -34.54
C ASP A 54 -20.03 1.90 -34.50
N GLY A 55 -20.41 0.83 -33.82
CA GLY A 55 -19.63 -0.41 -33.72
C GLY A 55 -18.13 -0.16 -33.34
N GLU A 56 -17.82 1.11 -33.05
CA GLU A 56 -16.47 1.58 -32.79
C GLU A 56 -15.93 0.93 -31.52
N ILE A 57 -14.80 0.24 -31.67
CA ILE A 57 -14.07 -0.32 -30.54
C ILE A 57 -13.29 0.84 -29.91
N LEU A 58 -13.67 1.20 -28.69
CA LEU A 58 -12.99 2.26 -27.91
C LEU A 58 -11.79 1.74 -27.16
N CYS A 59 -11.79 0.48 -26.77
CA CYS A 59 -10.71 -0.20 -26.09
C CYS A 59 -10.79 -1.71 -26.37
N ASP A 60 -9.74 -2.31 -26.84
CA ASP A 60 -9.63 -3.75 -26.93
C ASP A 60 -9.33 -4.39 -25.57
N PRO A 61 -9.77 -5.63 -25.30
CA PRO A 61 -9.33 -6.35 -24.13
C PRO A 61 -7.80 -6.48 -24.09
N VAL A 62 -7.22 -6.36 -22.89
CA VAL A 62 -5.77 -6.49 -22.71
C VAL A 62 -5.38 -7.87 -22.20
N ASP A 63 -4.12 -8.25 -22.39
CA ASP A 63 -3.60 -9.53 -21.87
C ASP A 63 -3.30 -9.50 -20.38
N LYS A 64 -2.92 -8.31 -19.84
CA LYS A 64 -2.56 -8.14 -18.43
C LYS A 64 -2.89 -6.75 -17.92
N ILE A 65 -3.45 -6.70 -16.70
CA ILE A 65 -3.75 -5.47 -15.95
C ILE A 65 -2.76 -5.36 -14.80
N THR A 66 -2.01 -4.26 -14.75
CA THR A 66 -1.07 -3.94 -13.68
C THR A 66 -1.40 -2.57 -13.07
N GLY A 67 -1.03 -2.38 -11.84
CA GLY A 67 -1.14 -1.09 -11.16
C GLY A 67 -1.85 -1.17 -9.81
N PRO A 68 -1.56 -0.22 -8.92
CA PRO A 68 -2.17 -0.12 -7.60
C PRO A 68 -3.61 0.42 -7.67
N GLY A 69 -4.34 0.30 -6.59
CA GLY A 69 -5.67 0.87 -6.47
C GLY A 69 -6.30 0.56 -5.11
N ASN A 70 -7.43 1.19 -4.87
CA ASN A 70 -8.21 0.99 -3.65
C ASN A 70 -8.91 -0.39 -3.63
N ILE A 71 -9.65 -0.68 -2.56
CA ILE A 71 -10.36 -1.95 -2.37
C ILE A 71 -11.30 -2.31 -3.55
N PHE A 72 -11.88 -1.34 -4.24
CA PHE A 72 -12.73 -1.59 -5.40
C PHE A 72 -11.92 -2.07 -6.61
N VAL A 73 -10.73 -1.50 -6.83
CA VAL A 73 -9.79 -1.94 -7.88
C VAL A 73 -9.29 -3.35 -7.57
N ALA A 74 -8.87 -3.61 -6.34
CA ALA A 74 -8.41 -4.92 -5.89
C ALA A 74 -9.50 -6.00 -6.07
N THR A 75 -10.74 -5.67 -5.69
CA THR A 75 -11.89 -6.57 -5.86
C THR A 75 -12.17 -6.83 -7.35
N ALA A 76 -12.15 -5.79 -8.18
CA ALA A 76 -12.36 -5.92 -9.62
C ALA A 76 -11.27 -6.78 -10.27
N LYS A 77 -9.99 -6.56 -9.93
CA LYS A 77 -8.88 -7.39 -10.41
C LYS A 77 -9.06 -8.86 -10.03
N ARG A 78 -9.49 -9.14 -8.79
CA ARG A 78 -9.81 -10.51 -8.36
C ARG A 78 -10.92 -11.13 -9.21
N MET A 79 -11.97 -10.38 -9.50
CA MET A 79 -13.10 -10.89 -10.30
C MET A 79 -12.72 -11.23 -11.75
N VAL A 80 -11.75 -10.52 -12.32
CA VAL A 80 -11.33 -10.73 -13.72
C VAL A 80 -10.07 -11.58 -13.85
N SER A 81 -9.46 -12.04 -12.76
CA SER A 81 -8.19 -12.78 -12.76
C SER A 81 -8.23 -14.13 -13.52
N GLY A 82 -9.41 -14.65 -13.82
CA GLY A 82 -9.59 -15.84 -14.68
C GLY A 82 -9.79 -15.51 -16.16
N ILE A 83 -9.86 -14.24 -16.51
CA ILE A 83 -10.16 -13.75 -17.87
C ILE A 83 -8.93 -13.05 -18.45
N VAL A 84 -8.27 -12.23 -17.64
CA VAL A 84 -7.09 -11.44 -17.98
C VAL A 84 -6.00 -11.66 -16.92
N GLY A 85 -4.74 -11.57 -17.29
CA GLY A 85 -3.63 -11.59 -16.32
C GLY A 85 -3.69 -10.39 -15.41
N ILE A 86 -3.34 -10.56 -14.14
CA ILE A 86 -3.18 -9.45 -13.19
C ILE A 86 -1.78 -9.51 -12.56
N ASP A 87 -1.30 -8.39 -12.02
CA ASP A 87 -0.06 -8.32 -11.24
C ASP A 87 -0.23 -8.98 -9.88
N ALA A 88 -1.15 -8.43 -9.06
CA ALA A 88 -1.50 -8.95 -7.75
C ALA A 88 -2.92 -8.52 -7.36
N VAL A 89 -3.50 -9.22 -6.40
CA VAL A 89 -4.67 -8.74 -5.66
C VAL A 89 -4.13 -7.92 -4.49
N ALA A 90 -3.77 -6.66 -4.75
CA ALA A 90 -3.34 -5.76 -3.71
C ALA A 90 -4.54 -5.36 -2.84
N GLY A 91 -4.52 -5.77 -1.58
CA GLY A 91 -5.41 -5.27 -0.54
C GLY A 91 -4.92 -3.93 0.03
N PRO A 92 -5.48 -3.46 1.14
CA PRO A 92 -4.88 -2.40 1.93
C PRO A 92 -3.47 -2.83 2.34
N THR A 93 -2.49 -1.95 2.13
CA THR A 93 -1.08 -2.21 2.43
C THR A 93 -0.84 -2.32 3.94
N GLU A 94 0.16 -3.09 4.35
CA GLU A 94 0.43 -3.40 5.75
C GLU A 94 1.93 -3.27 6.06
N ILE A 95 2.24 -2.73 7.23
CA ILE A 95 3.56 -2.79 7.81
C ILE A 95 3.53 -3.51 9.16
N ALA A 96 4.49 -4.40 9.39
CA ALA A 96 4.86 -4.87 10.71
C ALA A 96 6.31 -4.47 11.00
N ILE A 97 6.58 -3.98 12.19
CA ILE A 97 7.93 -3.61 12.63
C ILE A 97 8.31 -4.45 13.84
N ILE A 98 9.35 -5.27 13.73
CA ILE A 98 9.97 -5.91 14.88
C ILE A 98 11.03 -4.97 15.43
N ALA A 99 10.88 -4.55 16.69
CA ALA A 99 11.82 -3.64 17.34
C ALA A 99 12.20 -4.13 18.72
N ASP A 100 13.50 -4.07 19.06
CA ASP A 100 13.99 -4.29 20.42
C ASP A 100 14.21 -2.95 21.14
N LYS A 101 14.69 -3.03 22.39
CA LYS A 101 14.97 -1.86 23.24
C LYS A 101 16.00 -0.88 22.67
N GLY A 102 16.75 -1.26 21.65
CA GLY A 102 17.77 -0.42 21.00
C GLY A 102 17.22 0.42 19.85
N ALA A 103 15.99 0.16 19.42
CA ALA A 103 15.37 0.87 18.32
C ALA A 103 15.04 2.33 18.68
N ASN A 104 14.95 3.20 17.67
CA ASN A 104 14.58 4.60 17.85
C ASN A 104 13.06 4.79 17.78
N PRO A 105 12.38 5.11 18.90
CA PRO A 105 10.92 5.18 18.94
C PRO A 105 10.34 6.30 18.05
N SER A 106 11.13 7.33 17.76
CA SER A 106 10.72 8.42 16.88
C SER A 106 10.69 7.99 15.41
N TRP A 107 11.60 7.10 15.00
CA TRP A 107 11.62 6.54 13.65
C TRP A 107 10.52 5.50 13.49
N LEU A 108 10.36 4.59 14.46
CA LEU A 108 9.24 3.62 14.47
C LEU A 108 7.89 4.31 14.32
N ALA A 109 7.67 5.41 15.05
CA ALA A 109 6.44 6.17 14.95
C ALA A 109 6.27 6.85 13.57
N ALA A 110 7.39 7.27 12.94
CA ALA A 110 7.34 7.86 11.60
C ALA A 110 6.93 6.84 10.55
N ASP A 111 7.49 5.62 10.62
CA ASP A 111 7.19 4.55 9.67
C ASP A 111 5.74 4.06 9.82
N LEU A 112 5.26 3.89 11.07
CA LEU A 112 3.85 3.57 11.34
C LEU A 112 2.88 4.65 10.81
N ILE A 113 3.22 5.93 10.94
CA ILE A 113 2.44 7.05 10.39
C ILE A 113 2.49 7.02 8.87
N GLY A 114 3.67 6.86 8.27
CA GLY A 114 3.84 6.77 6.83
C GLY A 114 2.95 5.71 6.20
N GLN A 115 2.89 4.53 6.82
CA GLN A 115 1.97 3.47 6.40
C GLN A 115 0.50 3.85 6.57
N ALA A 116 0.14 4.43 7.70
CA ALA A 116 -1.24 4.83 7.99
C ALA A 116 -1.76 5.95 7.07
N GLU A 117 -0.88 6.71 6.43
CA GLU A 117 -1.24 7.75 5.46
C GLU A 117 -1.75 7.19 4.12
N HIS A 118 -1.47 5.94 3.78
CA HIS A 118 -1.89 5.35 2.51
C HIS A 118 -3.40 5.18 2.41
N ASP A 119 -4.02 4.56 3.42
CA ASP A 119 -5.46 4.28 3.42
C ASP A 119 -5.99 4.14 4.85
N GLU A 120 -7.29 4.39 5.07
CA GLU A 120 -7.95 4.20 6.36
C GLU A 120 -7.93 2.73 6.82
N LEU A 121 -7.80 1.79 5.89
CA LEU A 121 -7.70 0.36 6.14
C LEU A 121 -6.24 -0.14 6.17
N ALA A 122 -5.25 0.73 6.00
CA ALA A 122 -3.85 0.35 6.12
C ALA A 122 -3.54 -0.21 7.51
N GLY A 123 -2.74 -1.28 7.57
CA GLY A 123 -2.32 -1.91 8.82
C GLY A 123 -0.95 -1.38 9.26
N SER A 124 -0.84 -0.93 10.51
CA SER A 124 0.41 -0.46 11.11
C SER A 124 0.63 -1.16 12.45
N VAL A 125 1.55 -2.12 12.48
CA VAL A 125 1.77 -2.98 13.64
C VAL A 125 3.20 -2.86 14.14
N LEU A 126 3.38 -2.57 15.43
CA LEU A 126 4.64 -2.68 16.14
C LEU A 126 4.67 -3.98 16.93
N ILE A 127 5.72 -4.76 16.81
CA ILE A 127 5.98 -6.00 17.59
C ILE A 127 7.26 -5.77 18.38
N THR A 128 7.18 -5.78 19.70
CA THR A 128 8.34 -5.48 20.55
C THR A 128 8.28 -6.26 21.85
N ASP A 129 9.45 -6.62 22.38
CA ASP A 129 9.63 -7.19 23.71
C ASP A 129 9.95 -6.12 24.78
N SER A 130 9.91 -4.83 24.41
CA SER A 130 10.21 -3.72 25.29
C SER A 130 8.95 -2.87 25.55
N GLU A 131 8.44 -2.91 26.78
CA GLU A 131 7.34 -2.05 27.23
C GLU A 131 7.71 -0.57 27.10
N GLU A 132 8.98 -0.22 27.39
CA GLU A 132 9.49 1.15 27.25
C GLU A 132 9.41 1.66 25.80
N ILE A 133 9.80 0.84 24.81
CA ILE A 133 9.66 1.19 23.39
C ILE A 133 8.19 1.37 23.02
N ALA A 134 7.32 0.48 23.45
CA ALA A 134 5.89 0.57 23.20
C ALA A 134 5.29 1.89 23.71
N GLU A 135 5.63 2.28 24.95
CA GLU A 135 5.19 3.55 25.54
C GLU A 135 5.74 4.76 24.78
N GLN A 136 7.05 4.77 24.51
CA GLN A 136 7.70 5.89 23.81
C GLN A 136 7.16 6.05 22.37
N VAL A 137 6.87 4.96 21.67
CA VAL A 137 6.22 5.02 20.34
C VAL A 137 4.81 5.60 20.46
N GLN A 138 4.02 5.18 21.43
CA GLN A 138 2.68 5.75 21.66
C GLN A 138 2.74 7.26 21.93
N GLU A 139 3.71 7.73 22.71
CA GLU A 139 3.88 9.16 22.96
C GLU A 139 4.27 9.92 21.69
N ASN A 140 5.19 9.36 20.89
CA ASN A 140 5.54 9.94 19.59
C ASN A 140 4.35 9.99 18.63
N LEU A 141 3.53 8.96 18.57
CA LEU A 141 2.30 8.93 17.76
C LEU A 141 1.32 10.01 18.22
N LYS A 142 1.06 10.14 19.54
CA LYS A 142 0.19 11.18 20.08
C LYS A 142 0.66 12.58 19.73
N TYR A 143 1.98 12.81 19.70
CA TYR A 143 2.56 14.11 19.36
C TYR A 143 2.51 14.40 17.86
N ARG A 144 2.84 13.40 17.01
CA ARG A 144 3.04 13.60 15.56
C ARG A 144 1.74 13.55 14.76
N VAL A 145 0.84 12.60 15.06
CA VAL A 145 -0.38 12.39 14.27
C VAL A 145 -1.20 13.67 14.10
N PRO A 146 -1.46 14.50 15.14
CA PRO A 146 -2.19 15.75 14.95
C PRO A 146 -1.49 16.80 14.07
N ARG A 147 -0.22 16.56 13.71
CA ARG A 147 0.62 17.47 12.92
C ARG A 147 0.87 16.97 11.50
N THR A 148 0.38 15.79 11.16
CA THR A 148 0.44 15.27 9.79
C THR A 148 -0.59 15.95 8.91
N GLU A 149 -0.34 16.02 7.61
CA GLU A 149 -1.27 16.60 6.63
C GLU A 149 -2.60 15.82 6.58
N HIS A 150 -2.54 14.49 6.73
CA HIS A 150 -3.68 13.58 6.66
C HIS A 150 -4.08 13.03 8.03
N SER A 151 -4.05 13.86 9.07
CA SER A 151 -4.25 13.43 10.47
C SER A 151 -5.53 12.62 10.72
N GLU A 152 -6.63 12.93 10.03
CA GLU A 152 -7.89 12.20 10.16
C GLU A 152 -7.77 10.76 9.64
N ARG A 153 -7.21 10.59 8.44
CA ARG A 153 -6.94 9.27 7.84
C ARG A 153 -6.01 8.44 8.72
N VAL A 154 -4.89 9.04 9.14
CA VAL A 154 -3.90 8.38 10.02
C VAL A 154 -4.54 7.94 11.33
N ASN A 155 -5.36 8.78 11.96
CA ASN A 155 -6.09 8.41 13.17
C ASN A 155 -7.04 7.23 12.94
N THR A 156 -7.75 7.22 11.81
CA THR A 156 -8.68 6.14 11.47
C THR A 156 -7.93 4.83 11.29
N SER A 157 -6.84 4.83 10.53
CA SER A 157 -5.99 3.66 10.30
C SER A 157 -5.38 3.12 11.61
N LEU A 158 -4.71 3.98 12.39
CA LEU A 158 -4.04 3.58 13.64
C LEU A 158 -4.99 3.10 14.75
N ARG A 159 -6.27 3.50 14.72
CA ARG A 159 -7.30 3.03 15.65
C ARG A 159 -8.11 1.85 15.11
N GLY A 160 -7.88 1.47 13.88
CA GLY A 160 -8.51 0.31 13.26
C GLY A 160 -8.04 -1.00 13.89
N ARG A 161 -8.82 -2.05 13.71
CA ARG A 161 -8.51 -3.39 14.24
C ARG A 161 -7.26 -4.01 13.64
N GLN A 162 -6.84 -3.53 12.47
CA GLN A 162 -5.68 -3.96 11.73
C GLN A 162 -4.37 -3.36 12.26
N SER A 163 -4.43 -2.34 13.10
CA SER A 163 -3.26 -1.64 13.65
C SER A 163 -3.12 -1.85 15.16
N GLY A 164 -1.89 -1.85 15.66
CA GLY A 164 -1.67 -1.99 17.10
C GLY A 164 -0.22 -2.20 17.50
N ILE A 165 -0.02 -2.37 18.80
CA ILE A 165 1.26 -2.74 19.40
C ILE A 165 1.10 -4.12 20.04
N ILE A 166 1.95 -5.04 19.66
CA ILE A 166 2.04 -6.40 20.20
C ILE A 166 3.25 -6.45 21.14
N LEU A 167 2.99 -6.58 22.43
CA LEU A 167 4.02 -6.87 23.42
C LEU A 167 4.26 -8.36 23.50
N THR A 168 5.52 -8.75 23.51
CA THR A 168 5.98 -10.13 23.52
C THR A 168 6.92 -10.39 24.70
N ASP A 169 7.10 -11.65 25.07
CA ASP A 169 8.01 -12.03 26.17
C ASP A 169 9.50 -12.06 25.73
N GLY A 170 9.78 -11.87 24.43
CA GLY A 170 11.11 -11.87 23.86
C GLY A 170 11.13 -12.01 22.35
N ILE A 171 12.33 -11.91 21.77
CA ILE A 171 12.54 -11.85 20.33
C ILE A 171 11.96 -13.07 19.56
N GLU A 172 12.02 -14.27 20.15
CA GLU A 172 11.47 -15.48 19.51
C GLU A 172 9.96 -15.37 19.34
N GLN A 173 9.26 -14.88 20.35
CA GLN A 173 7.82 -14.67 20.27
C GLN A 173 7.49 -13.52 19.31
N SER A 174 8.34 -12.49 19.21
CA SER A 174 8.19 -11.43 18.20
C SER A 174 8.28 -11.99 16.77
N ILE A 175 9.22 -12.91 16.54
CA ILE A 175 9.37 -13.61 15.26
C ILE A 175 8.13 -14.47 14.95
N ASP A 176 7.63 -15.19 15.93
CA ASP A 176 6.41 -16.01 15.76
C ASP A 176 5.18 -15.13 15.44
N ALA A 177 5.04 -14.00 16.14
CA ALA A 177 3.98 -13.04 15.88
C ALA A 177 4.07 -12.44 14.46
N ALA A 178 5.27 -12.05 14.03
CA ALA A 178 5.50 -11.52 12.68
C ALA A 178 5.21 -12.57 11.60
N ASN A 179 5.64 -13.82 11.78
CA ASN A 179 5.33 -14.91 10.87
C ASN A 179 3.82 -15.25 10.81
N ALA A 180 3.11 -15.10 11.92
CA ALA A 180 1.67 -15.32 11.98
C ALA A 180 0.90 -14.16 11.32
N TYR A 181 1.37 -12.92 11.50
CA TYR A 181 0.79 -11.74 10.88
C TYR A 181 1.02 -11.72 9.36
N ALA A 182 2.23 -12.10 8.92
CA ALA A 182 2.61 -12.22 7.51
C ALA A 182 2.41 -10.93 6.71
N ALA A 183 2.93 -9.82 7.22
CA ALA A 183 2.79 -8.49 6.63
C ALA A 183 3.34 -8.41 5.21
N GLU A 184 2.76 -7.53 4.40
CA GLU A 184 3.31 -7.12 3.10
C GLU A 184 4.72 -6.52 3.27
N HIS A 185 4.88 -5.60 4.21
CA HIS A 185 6.16 -4.97 4.56
C HIS A 185 6.55 -5.33 5.98
N LEU A 186 7.72 -5.95 6.15
CA LEU A 186 8.27 -6.27 7.46
C LEU A 186 9.57 -5.51 7.69
N GLU A 187 9.60 -4.60 8.66
CA GLU A 187 10.82 -3.99 9.13
C GLU A 187 11.41 -4.75 10.32
N VAL A 188 12.73 -4.86 10.35
CA VAL A 188 13.48 -5.48 11.46
C VAL A 188 14.48 -4.47 12.00
N GLN A 189 14.10 -3.80 13.09
CA GLN A 189 14.89 -2.76 13.77
C GLN A 189 15.38 -3.28 15.12
N THR A 190 16.26 -4.28 15.09
CA THR A 190 16.84 -4.94 16.26
C THR A 190 18.36 -4.85 16.26
N ALA A 191 19.00 -5.14 17.39
CA ALA A 191 20.46 -5.15 17.51
C ALA A 191 21.14 -6.16 16.58
N ASP A 192 20.49 -7.31 16.32
CA ASP A 192 20.94 -8.31 15.35
C ASP A 192 19.80 -8.63 14.37
N PRO A 193 19.59 -7.78 13.35
CA PRO A 193 18.52 -7.98 12.39
C PRO A 193 18.72 -9.24 11.53
N ASP A 194 19.95 -9.65 11.27
CA ASP A 194 20.24 -10.82 10.43
C ASP A 194 19.80 -12.12 11.10
N ALA A 195 20.01 -12.24 12.42
CA ALA A 195 19.55 -13.39 13.18
C ALA A 195 18.01 -13.49 13.24
N VAL A 196 17.33 -12.34 13.25
CA VAL A 196 15.85 -12.27 13.19
C VAL A 196 15.36 -12.63 11.80
N ILE A 197 15.89 -11.99 10.76
CA ILE A 197 15.50 -12.19 9.35
C ILE A 197 15.67 -13.67 8.94
N ALA A 198 16.72 -14.32 9.38
CA ALA A 198 16.97 -15.75 9.08
C ALA A 198 15.84 -16.69 9.55
N LYS A 199 14.98 -16.24 10.49
CA LYS A 199 13.85 -17.00 11.05
C LYS A 199 12.50 -16.54 10.48
N ILE A 200 12.47 -15.46 9.72
CA ILE A 200 11.23 -15.00 9.05
C ILE A 200 10.92 -15.90 7.87
N ARG A 201 9.66 -16.28 7.76
CA ARG A 201 9.14 -17.17 6.71
C ARG A 201 8.04 -16.53 5.88
N ASN A 202 7.31 -15.60 6.48
CA ASN A 202 6.10 -15.01 5.91
C ASN A 202 6.20 -13.49 5.94
N ALA A 203 6.68 -12.90 4.85
CA ALA A 203 6.64 -11.46 4.61
C ALA A 203 6.72 -11.22 3.10
N GLY A 204 6.09 -10.18 2.60
CA GLY A 204 6.17 -9.77 1.20
C GLY A 204 7.55 -9.18 0.88
N ALA A 205 7.95 -8.16 1.63
CA ALA A 205 9.28 -7.54 1.58
C ALA A 205 9.83 -7.39 2.99
N ILE A 206 11.16 -7.51 3.13
CA ILE A 206 11.86 -7.37 4.43
C ILE A 206 12.84 -6.21 4.36
N PHE A 207 12.67 -5.25 5.27
CA PHE A 207 13.49 -4.06 5.42
C PHE A 207 14.44 -4.25 6.62
N ARG A 208 15.73 -4.23 6.33
CA ARG A 208 16.77 -4.56 7.30
C ARG A 208 17.33 -3.32 7.96
N GLY A 209 17.16 -3.23 9.27
CA GLY A 209 17.74 -2.17 10.10
C GLY A 209 17.02 -0.82 9.97
N PRO A 210 17.50 0.19 10.71
CA PRO A 210 16.76 1.45 10.89
C PRO A 210 16.86 2.44 9.73
N TYR A 211 17.63 2.11 8.68
CA TYR A 211 17.89 3.02 7.54
C TYR A 211 17.33 2.50 6.21
N SER A 212 16.49 1.50 6.24
CA SER A 212 15.83 0.96 5.05
C SER A 212 14.41 1.53 4.97
N PRO A 213 14.16 2.58 4.16
CA PRO A 213 12.84 3.16 4.07
C PRO A 213 11.89 2.26 3.28
N VAL A 214 10.67 2.08 3.77
CA VAL A 214 9.63 1.28 3.11
C VAL A 214 9.17 1.92 1.79
N ARG A 215 9.30 3.24 1.64
CA ARG A 215 8.90 3.98 0.44
C ARG A 215 9.82 3.81 -0.79
N SER A 216 10.87 3.01 -0.73
CA SER A 216 11.78 2.82 -1.87
C SER A 216 11.24 1.89 -2.97
N GLU A 217 10.03 1.39 -2.82
CA GLU A 217 9.38 0.46 -3.76
C GLU A 217 8.33 1.12 -4.66
N GLU A 218 8.02 2.41 -4.45
CA GLU A 218 7.08 3.19 -5.26
C GLU A 218 7.74 3.96 -6.41
#